data_0c154997ccfe6ccf5b9ef795a4e61c53
#
_entry.id   0c154997ccfe6ccf5b9ef795a4e61c53
#
_cell.length_a   1.000
_cell.length_b   1.000
_cell.length_c   1.000
_cell.angle_alpha   90.00
_cell.angle_beta   90.00
_cell.angle_gamma   90.00
#
_symmetry.space_group_name_H-M   'P 1'
#
loop_
_entity.id
_entity.type
_entity.pdbx_description
1 polymer ?
#
loop_
_entity_poly.entity_id
_entity_poly.type
_entity_poly.pdbx_seq_one_letter_code
_entity_poly.pdbx_strand_id
1 'polypeptide(L)'
;MKKLLSIAAAALLTLALTSCGESDSSAKKVRIGVSIPAADHGWTGGVVWYAEKAKRDLEKSAPNLEITVSTARDAAEQVSKIENLLVRKIDALVVLPQEPGPLTAICEQARKQGVYLVTVDRGLDKEVQNLNVAGDNAGFGRAAAQALAGALKGKGDIVVMEGIPCVVNSDRVNAFREEIAKYPDIRILESQSAYWDTEKGLKLMENFLQKYPKIDAVWVGDDDVLIGAYKALQESGRKDVKLMLGGGGSKVIIKKVLDRDPIVSMTVTYPPRMIEDGIRAAVQAIREGKQNEPAARLVVPSEIITQENAKSYYYPDSIY
;
A
#
# COMPACT_ATOMS: atom_id res chain seq x y z
N MET A 1 17.03 61.01 82.87
CA MET A 1 17.59 61.01 81.57
C MET A 1 17.73 59.60 81.14
N LYS A 2 16.88 59.10 80.29
CA LYS A 2 17.09 58.00 79.38
C LYS A 2 15.71 57.65 78.77
N LYS A 3 15.55 57.96 77.48
CA LYS A 3 14.33 57.78 76.72
C LYS A 3 14.30 56.33 76.17
N LEU A 4 13.21 55.62 76.44
CA LEU A 4 12.90 54.39 75.80
C LEU A 4 12.26 54.67 74.41
N LEU A 5 12.80 54.12 73.41
CA LEU A 5 12.19 54.07 72.10
C LEU A 5 11.53 52.68 71.88
N SER A 6 10.23 52.70 71.71
CA SER A 6 9.46 51.52 71.35
C SER A 6 9.50 51.34 69.79
N ILE A 7 9.95 50.19 69.30
CA ILE A 7 9.93 49.83 67.91
C ILE A 7 8.70 48.96 67.69
N ALA A 8 7.74 49.48 66.90
CA ALA A 8 6.60 48.73 66.36
C ALA A 8 7.02 47.93 65.12
N ALA A 9 6.94 46.64 65.26
CA ALA A 9 7.16 45.76 64.13
C ALA A 9 5.86 45.63 63.28
N ALA A 10 5.86 46.20 62.09
CA ALA A 10 4.80 46.00 61.06
C ALA A 10 5.09 44.73 60.28
N ALA A 11 4.27 43.70 60.47
CA ALA A 11 4.30 42.49 59.68
C ALA A 11 3.62 42.74 58.32
N LEU A 12 4.40 42.85 57.23
CA LEU A 12 3.90 42.81 55.84
C LEU A 12 3.59 41.36 55.50
N LEU A 13 2.29 41.05 55.40
CA LEU A 13 1.79 39.78 54.79
C LEU A 13 1.84 39.93 53.24
N THR A 14 2.88 39.42 52.61
CA THR A 14 2.93 39.27 51.18
C THR A 14 2.08 38.07 50.75
N LEU A 15 0.86 38.36 50.23
CA LEU A 15 0.09 37.37 49.48
C LEU A 15 0.84 37.05 48.20
N ALA A 16 1.50 35.90 48.16
CA ALA A 16 1.95 35.30 46.90
C ALA A 16 0.72 34.76 46.18
N LEU A 17 0.22 35.51 45.21
CA LEU A 17 -0.70 35.01 44.19
C LEU A 17 0.08 34.02 43.33
N THR A 18 0.02 32.74 43.69
CA THR A 18 0.37 31.67 42.74
C THR A 18 -0.68 31.67 41.62
N SER A 19 -0.40 32.44 40.58
CA SER A 19 -1.06 32.27 39.32
C SER A 19 -0.75 30.85 38.85
N CYS A 20 -1.65 29.89 39.07
CA CYS A 20 -1.73 28.69 38.29
C CYS A 20 -2.03 29.13 36.86
N GLY A 21 -0.97 29.32 36.06
CA GLY A 21 -1.11 29.36 34.63
C GLY A 21 -1.64 28.00 34.21
N GLU A 22 -2.94 27.89 33.98
CA GLU A 22 -3.47 26.87 33.11
C GLU A 22 -2.70 27.02 31.80
N SER A 23 -1.75 26.11 31.61
CA SER A 23 -1.17 25.89 30.29
C SER A 23 -2.32 25.38 29.43
N ASP A 24 -3.03 26.31 28.79
CA ASP A 24 -3.96 26.00 27.69
C ASP A 24 -3.14 25.48 26.49
N SER A 25 -2.55 24.31 26.69
CA SER A 25 -1.97 23.53 25.61
C SER A 25 -3.11 22.79 24.90
N SER A 26 -4.05 23.55 24.31
CA SER A 26 -4.85 22.99 23.23
C SER A 26 -3.90 22.76 22.06
N ALA A 27 -3.20 21.61 22.09
CA ALA A 27 -2.32 21.21 21.02
C ALA A 27 -3.09 21.33 19.70
N LYS A 28 -2.57 22.15 18.77
CA LYS A 28 -3.21 22.41 17.48
C LYS A 28 -3.73 21.10 16.87
N LYS A 29 -5.01 21.05 16.54
CA LYS A 29 -5.63 19.88 15.93
C LYS A 29 -4.99 19.62 14.57
N VAL A 30 -4.45 18.41 14.37
CA VAL A 30 -3.88 17.94 13.11
C VAL A 30 -4.94 17.17 12.35
N ARG A 31 -5.21 17.55 11.10
CA ARG A 31 -6.21 16.94 10.24
C ARG A 31 -5.56 16.29 9.01
N ILE A 32 -5.76 15.00 8.87
CA ILE A 32 -5.25 14.23 7.72
C ILE A 32 -6.44 13.76 6.88
N GLY A 33 -6.45 14.11 5.60
CA GLY A 33 -7.36 13.54 4.61
C GLY A 33 -6.71 12.33 3.95
N VAL A 34 -7.45 11.24 3.82
CA VAL A 34 -7.04 10.04 3.07
C VAL A 34 -8.06 9.81 1.97
N SER A 35 -7.61 9.78 0.71
CA SER A 35 -8.46 9.58 -0.46
C SER A 35 -7.96 8.40 -1.27
N ILE A 36 -8.76 7.35 -1.39
CA ILE A 36 -8.41 6.07 -1.99
C ILE A 36 -9.55 5.53 -2.86
N PRO A 37 -9.27 4.66 -3.85
CA PRO A 37 -10.31 3.95 -4.57
C PRO A 37 -11.22 3.13 -3.65
N ALA A 38 -12.46 2.89 -4.06
CA ALA A 38 -13.32 1.91 -3.42
C ALA A 38 -12.72 0.50 -3.56
N ALA A 39 -13.10 -0.39 -2.66
CA ALA A 39 -12.67 -1.78 -2.68
C ALA A 39 -13.37 -2.52 -3.83
N ASP A 40 -12.75 -2.55 -5.00
CA ASP A 40 -13.22 -3.22 -6.22
C ASP A 40 -12.55 -4.58 -6.48
N HIS A 41 -11.42 -4.84 -5.80
CA HIS A 41 -10.71 -6.12 -5.80
C HIS A 41 -9.99 -6.32 -4.45
N GLY A 42 -9.40 -7.50 -4.21
CA GLY A 42 -8.85 -7.87 -2.90
C GLY A 42 -7.79 -6.91 -2.39
N TRP A 43 -6.84 -6.51 -3.25
CA TRP A 43 -5.77 -5.61 -2.85
C TRP A 43 -6.29 -4.22 -2.42
N THR A 44 -7.21 -3.60 -3.16
CA THR A 44 -7.83 -2.32 -2.78
C THR A 44 -8.67 -2.44 -1.52
N GLY A 45 -9.33 -3.59 -1.30
CA GLY A 45 -9.96 -3.92 -0.03
C GLY A 45 -8.96 -3.89 1.13
N GLY A 46 -7.79 -4.48 0.94
CA GLY A 46 -6.67 -4.41 1.88
C GLY A 46 -6.23 -2.97 2.17
N VAL A 47 -6.11 -2.12 1.13
CA VAL A 47 -5.77 -0.69 1.29
C VAL A 47 -6.78 0.03 2.19
N VAL A 48 -8.09 -0.16 1.95
CA VAL A 48 -9.15 0.42 2.79
C VAL A 48 -9.02 -0.06 4.24
N TRP A 49 -8.81 -1.36 4.44
CA TRP A 49 -8.67 -1.94 5.77
C TRP A 49 -7.47 -1.35 6.54
N TYR A 50 -6.29 -1.24 5.88
CA TYR A 50 -5.10 -0.66 6.51
C TYR A 50 -5.23 0.84 6.76
N ALA A 51 -5.94 1.59 5.91
CA ALA A 51 -6.23 3.02 6.14
C ALA A 51 -7.10 3.21 7.38
N GLU A 52 -8.16 2.42 7.53
CA GLU A 52 -9.05 2.46 8.69
C GLU A 52 -8.35 1.96 9.97
N LYS A 53 -7.47 0.96 9.84
CA LYS A 53 -6.63 0.50 10.96
C LYS A 53 -5.68 1.61 11.42
N ALA A 54 -4.96 2.24 10.49
CA ALA A 54 -4.05 3.35 10.80
C ALA A 54 -4.78 4.50 11.49
N LYS A 55 -5.98 4.85 11.00
CA LYS A 55 -6.84 5.86 11.65
C LYS A 55 -7.11 5.50 13.10
N ARG A 56 -7.67 4.32 13.36
CA ARG A 56 -8.00 3.88 14.75
C ARG A 56 -6.79 3.90 15.68
N ASP A 57 -5.66 3.36 15.21
CA ASP A 57 -4.45 3.22 16.02
C ASP A 57 -3.83 4.59 16.34
N LEU A 58 -3.76 5.48 15.35
CA LEU A 58 -3.14 6.80 15.49
C LEU A 58 -4.01 7.77 16.28
N GLU A 59 -5.32 7.82 16.05
CA GLU A 59 -6.25 8.68 16.81
C GLU A 59 -6.32 8.25 18.27
N LYS A 60 -6.26 6.95 18.57
CA LYS A 60 -6.18 6.43 19.94
C LYS A 60 -4.92 6.89 20.67
N SER A 61 -3.80 6.99 19.97
CA SER A 61 -2.51 7.40 20.55
C SER A 61 -2.32 8.92 20.59
N ALA A 62 -3.14 9.70 19.88
CA ALA A 62 -3.00 11.15 19.72
C ALA A 62 -4.36 11.85 19.66
N PRO A 63 -4.91 12.32 20.79
CA PRO A 63 -6.25 12.92 20.86
C PRO A 63 -6.45 14.18 20.00
N ASN A 64 -5.36 14.88 19.65
CA ASN A 64 -5.38 16.05 18.77
C ASN A 64 -5.28 15.71 17.27
N LEU A 65 -5.27 14.43 16.89
CA LEU A 65 -5.24 13.96 15.50
C LEU A 65 -6.65 13.58 15.05
N GLU A 66 -7.01 14.03 13.86
CA GLU A 66 -8.24 13.65 13.15
C GLU A 66 -7.89 13.12 11.77
N ILE A 67 -8.24 11.88 11.47
CA ILE A 67 -8.02 11.25 10.18
C ILE A 67 -9.38 10.98 9.52
N THR A 68 -9.58 11.50 8.30
CA THR A 68 -10.79 11.24 7.51
C THR A 68 -10.43 10.34 6.34
N VAL A 69 -10.91 9.11 6.34
CA VAL A 69 -10.78 8.18 5.20
C VAL A 69 -11.98 8.34 4.27
N SER A 70 -11.70 8.50 2.99
CA SER A 70 -12.71 8.69 1.94
C SER A 70 -12.39 7.78 0.76
N THR A 71 -13.34 6.93 0.38
CA THR A 71 -13.23 6.02 -0.77
C THR A 71 -14.04 6.56 -1.94
N ALA A 72 -13.60 6.35 -3.19
CA ALA A 72 -14.26 6.81 -4.40
C ALA A 72 -14.37 5.70 -5.45
N ARG A 73 -15.46 5.65 -6.19
CA ARG A 73 -15.73 4.64 -7.24
C ARG A 73 -15.02 4.95 -8.55
N ASP A 74 -14.78 6.24 -8.80
CA ASP A 74 -14.14 6.75 -10.00
C ASP A 74 -13.32 8.02 -9.71
N ALA A 75 -12.58 8.48 -10.70
CA ALA A 75 -11.71 9.65 -10.57
C ALA A 75 -12.51 10.95 -10.31
N ALA A 76 -13.68 11.11 -10.89
CA ALA A 76 -14.51 12.31 -10.70
C ALA A 76 -15.05 12.40 -9.27
N GLU A 77 -15.55 11.30 -8.74
CA GLU A 77 -15.96 11.21 -7.33
C GLU A 77 -14.77 11.44 -6.40
N GLN A 78 -13.58 10.93 -6.76
CA GLN A 78 -12.36 11.12 -5.96
C GLN A 78 -11.96 12.60 -5.91
N VAL A 79 -11.98 13.31 -7.03
CA VAL A 79 -11.73 14.77 -7.09
C VAL A 79 -12.71 15.51 -6.17
N SER A 80 -14.03 15.28 -6.31
CA SER A 80 -15.04 15.94 -5.49
C SER A 80 -14.85 15.68 -3.99
N LYS A 81 -14.47 14.45 -3.61
CA LYS A 81 -14.20 14.10 -2.21
C LYS A 81 -12.93 14.77 -1.68
N ILE A 82 -11.90 14.94 -2.50
CA ILE A 82 -10.69 15.70 -2.13
C ILE A 82 -11.05 17.18 -1.95
N GLU A 83 -11.86 17.78 -2.81
CA GLU A 83 -12.35 19.16 -2.62
C GLU A 83 -13.03 19.33 -1.26
N ASN A 84 -13.90 18.39 -0.88
CA ASN A 84 -14.54 18.39 0.43
C ASN A 84 -13.55 18.29 1.60
N LEU A 85 -12.48 17.50 1.44
CA LEU A 85 -11.40 17.43 2.44
C LEU A 85 -10.66 18.77 2.56
N LEU A 86 -10.37 19.43 1.43
CA LEU A 86 -9.69 20.74 1.41
C LEU A 86 -10.52 21.82 2.09
N VAL A 87 -11.86 21.83 1.88
CA VAL A 87 -12.79 22.73 2.59
C VAL A 87 -12.71 22.55 4.11
N ARG A 88 -12.46 21.33 4.59
CA ARG A 88 -12.27 21.02 6.02
C ARG A 88 -10.91 21.45 6.57
N LYS A 89 -10.07 22.09 5.73
CA LYS A 89 -8.73 22.60 6.11
C LYS A 89 -7.83 21.50 6.68
N ILE A 90 -7.64 20.43 5.91
CA ILE A 90 -6.68 19.38 6.25
C ILE A 90 -5.25 19.90 6.18
N ASP A 91 -4.37 19.41 7.06
CA ASP A 91 -2.93 19.72 7.08
C ASP A 91 -2.15 18.82 6.11
N ALA A 92 -2.63 17.58 5.90
CA ALA A 92 -2.06 16.66 4.91
C ALA A 92 -3.13 15.88 4.15
N LEU A 93 -2.80 15.52 2.89
CA LEU A 93 -3.58 14.65 2.02
C LEU A 93 -2.73 13.43 1.67
N VAL A 94 -3.24 12.23 1.98
CA VAL A 94 -2.69 10.97 1.52
C VAL A 94 -3.61 10.42 0.44
N VAL A 95 -3.09 10.24 -0.77
CA VAL A 95 -3.90 9.86 -1.92
C VAL A 95 -3.32 8.64 -2.63
N LEU A 96 -4.15 7.62 -2.87
CA LEU A 96 -3.94 6.61 -3.90
C LEU A 96 -4.78 7.03 -5.11
N PRO A 97 -4.17 7.60 -6.18
CA PRO A 97 -4.95 8.09 -7.30
C PRO A 97 -5.70 6.97 -8.04
N GLN A 98 -6.98 7.15 -8.29
CA GLN A 98 -7.74 6.26 -9.18
C GLN A 98 -7.14 6.30 -10.59
N GLU A 99 -6.94 7.52 -11.10
CA GLU A 99 -6.29 7.81 -12.37
C GLU A 99 -5.36 9.02 -12.21
N PRO A 100 -4.11 8.98 -12.73
CA PRO A 100 -3.14 10.08 -12.57
C PRO A 100 -3.65 11.43 -13.10
N GLY A 101 -4.16 11.47 -14.34
CA GLY A 101 -4.53 12.70 -15.03
C GLY A 101 -5.54 13.56 -14.26
N PRO A 102 -6.78 13.07 -14.01
CA PRO A 102 -7.79 13.83 -13.30
C PRO A 102 -7.36 14.27 -11.90
N LEU A 103 -6.54 13.45 -11.21
CA LEU A 103 -6.13 13.73 -9.84
C LEU A 103 -4.97 14.72 -9.73
N THR A 104 -4.17 14.91 -10.80
CA THR A 104 -3.02 15.81 -10.77
C THR A 104 -3.44 17.25 -10.46
N ALA A 105 -4.48 17.78 -11.10
CA ALA A 105 -4.92 19.16 -10.91
C ALA A 105 -5.37 19.46 -9.47
N ILE A 106 -6.19 18.60 -8.87
CA ILE A 106 -6.66 18.79 -7.49
C ILE A 106 -5.53 18.61 -6.47
N CYS A 107 -4.55 17.73 -6.74
CA CYS A 107 -3.36 17.57 -5.92
C CYS A 107 -2.44 18.80 -6.01
N GLU A 108 -2.26 19.42 -7.19
CA GLU A 108 -1.59 20.71 -7.33
C GLU A 108 -2.30 21.82 -6.52
N GLN A 109 -3.63 21.84 -6.53
CA GLN A 109 -4.40 22.79 -5.73
C GLN A 109 -4.17 22.58 -4.23
N ALA A 110 -4.18 21.35 -3.76
CA ALA A 110 -3.88 21.02 -2.37
C ALA A 110 -2.49 21.54 -1.96
N ARG A 111 -1.48 21.32 -2.79
CA ARG A 111 -0.12 21.82 -2.56
C ARG A 111 -0.06 23.36 -2.48
N LYS A 112 -0.76 24.06 -3.38
CA LYS A 112 -0.84 25.54 -3.36
C LYS A 112 -1.50 26.09 -2.10
N GLN A 113 -2.37 25.30 -1.45
CA GLN A 113 -2.99 25.63 -0.16
C GLN A 113 -2.10 25.28 1.05
N GLY A 114 -0.86 24.78 0.83
CA GLY A 114 0.07 24.41 1.90
C GLY A 114 -0.19 23.02 2.50
N VAL A 115 -1.04 22.21 1.88
CA VAL A 115 -1.30 20.85 2.32
C VAL A 115 -0.11 19.94 2.01
N TYR A 116 0.37 19.18 2.98
CA TYR A 116 1.40 18.16 2.76
C TYR A 116 0.79 17.00 1.97
N LEU A 117 1.38 16.68 0.80
CA LEU A 117 0.83 15.69 -0.11
C LEU A 117 1.67 14.41 -0.15
N VAL A 118 1.03 13.30 0.14
CA VAL A 118 1.59 11.96 -0.02
C VAL A 118 0.81 11.22 -1.10
N THR A 119 1.51 10.72 -2.13
CA THR A 119 0.93 9.75 -3.06
C THR A 119 1.33 8.34 -2.66
N VAL A 120 0.41 7.38 -2.83
CA VAL A 120 0.65 5.97 -2.51
C VAL A 120 0.41 5.11 -3.75
N ASP A 121 1.29 4.16 -4.01
CA ASP A 121 1.28 3.23 -5.12
C ASP A 121 1.35 3.94 -6.49
N ARG A 122 0.21 4.43 -6.98
CA ARG A 122 0.13 5.14 -8.25
C ARG A 122 0.60 6.58 -8.09
N GLY A 123 1.42 7.05 -9.05
CA GLY A 123 1.84 8.44 -9.14
C GLY A 123 0.78 9.35 -9.76
N LEU A 124 1.17 10.59 -9.97
CA LEU A 124 0.44 11.61 -10.73
C LEU A 124 1.17 11.84 -12.06
N ASP A 125 0.54 12.54 -13.02
CA ASP A 125 1.19 12.90 -14.29
C ASP A 125 2.37 13.86 -14.10
N LYS A 126 2.38 14.57 -12.98
CA LYS A 126 3.48 15.44 -12.55
C LYS A 126 3.84 15.16 -11.10
N GLU A 127 5.12 15.20 -10.80
CA GLU A 127 5.62 15.06 -9.42
C GLU A 127 5.35 16.33 -8.61
N VAL A 128 4.17 16.39 -7.99
CA VAL A 128 3.74 17.52 -7.15
C VAL A 128 3.69 17.16 -5.66
N GLN A 129 3.80 15.89 -5.33
CA GLN A 129 3.78 15.36 -3.97
C GLN A 129 5.05 15.72 -3.19
N ASN A 130 4.93 15.76 -1.85
CA ASN A 130 6.07 15.80 -0.95
C ASN A 130 6.70 14.43 -0.76
N LEU A 131 5.87 13.37 -0.75
CA LEU A 131 6.32 12.01 -0.59
C LEU A 131 5.52 11.10 -1.53
N ASN A 132 6.23 10.21 -2.22
CA ASN A 132 5.63 9.06 -2.90
C ASN A 132 6.00 7.79 -2.14
N VAL A 133 5.00 7.00 -1.74
CA VAL A 133 5.16 5.68 -1.14
C VAL A 133 4.70 4.64 -2.14
N ALA A 134 5.61 3.86 -2.69
CA ALA A 134 5.30 2.88 -3.73
C ALA A 134 6.06 1.56 -3.51
N GLY A 135 5.52 0.47 -4.03
CA GLY A 135 6.23 -0.81 -4.06
C GLY A 135 7.32 -0.85 -5.15
N ASP A 136 8.30 -1.72 -4.98
CA ASP A 136 9.31 -2.02 -6.01
C ASP A 136 8.72 -2.96 -7.06
N ASN A 137 8.01 -2.40 -8.05
CA ASN A 137 7.40 -3.20 -9.11
C ASN A 137 8.42 -3.94 -9.98
N ALA A 138 9.56 -3.31 -10.28
CA ALA A 138 10.63 -3.96 -11.00
C ALA A 138 11.27 -5.09 -10.18
N GLY A 139 11.50 -4.86 -8.87
CA GLY A 139 11.94 -5.90 -7.93
C GLY A 139 10.94 -7.05 -7.83
N PHE A 140 9.64 -6.76 -7.84
CA PHE A 140 8.57 -7.77 -7.88
C PHE A 140 8.72 -8.71 -9.09
N GLY A 141 8.84 -8.14 -10.29
CA GLY A 141 9.02 -8.94 -11.52
C GLY A 141 10.31 -9.76 -11.51
N ARG A 142 11.43 -9.16 -11.11
CA ARG A 142 12.73 -9.87 -11.00
C ARG A 142 12.68 -11.00 -9.99
N ALA A 143 12.17 -10.74 -8.79
CA ALA A 143 12.08 -11.75 -7.73
C ALA A 143 11.19 -12.94 -8.18
N ALA A 144 10.05 -12.65 -8.82
CA ALA A 144 9.17 -13.67 -9.37
C ALA A 144 9.87 -14.54 -10.43
N ALA A 145 10.59 -13.91 -11.37
CA ALA A 145 11.31 -14.63 -12.43
C ALA A 145 12.41 -15.53 -11.86
N GLN A 146 13.20 -15.03 -10.91
CA GLN A 146 14.27 -15.80 -10.25
C GLN A 146 13.72 -17.00 -9.47
N ALA A 147 12.63 -16.78 -8.70
CA ALA A 147 12.00 -17.84 -7.93
C ALA A 147 11.39 -18.92 -8.84
N LEU A 148 10.71 -18.52 -9.92
CA LEU A 148 10.14 -19.43 -10.89
C LEU A 148 11.23 -20.23 -11.64
N ALA A 149 12.27 -19.54 -12.11
CA ALA A 149 13.40 -20.21 -12.79
C ALA A 149 14.13 -21.19 -11.87
N GLY A 150 14.33 -20.82 -10.61
CA GLY A 150 14.91 -21.71 -9.59
C GLY A 150 14.08 -22.97 -9.38
N ALA A 151 12.76 -22.83 -9.21
CA ALA A 151 11.82 -23.94 -9.03
C ALA A 151 11.78 -24.88 -10.26
N LEU A 152 11.86 -24.32 -11.46
CA LEU A 152 11.91 -25.06 -12.72
C LEU A 152 13.30 -25.57 -13.08
N LYS A 153 14.34 -25.26 -12.28
CA LYS A 153 15.74 -25.58 -12.58
C LYS A 153 16.21 -25.05 -13.94
N GLY A 154 15.71 -23.87 -14.30
CA GLY A 154 16.07 -23.15 -15.53
C GLY A 154 15.44 -23.67 -16.81
N LYS A 155 14.45 -24.57 -16.76
CA LYS A 155 13.85 -25.17 -17.97
C LYS A 155 12.36 -25.45 -17.83
N GLY A 156 11.55 -25.05 -18.82
CA GLY A 156 10.12 -25.35 -18.86
C GLY A 156 9.31 -24.42 -19.73
N ASP A 157 8.06 -24.76 -19.91
CA ASP A 157 7.08 -23.99 -20.66
C ASP A 157 6.16 -23.27 -19.66
N ILE A 158 6.06 -21.95 -19.79
CA ILE A 158 5.28 -21.13 -18.85
C ILE A 158 4.26 -20.26 -19.56
N VAL A 159 3.21 -19.89 -18.85
CA VAL A 159 2.27 -18.85 -19.26
C VAL A 159 2.30 -17.69 -18.27
N VAL A 160 1.98 -16.49 -18.76
CA VAL A 160 2.00 -15.25 -18.00
C VAL A 160 0.61 -14.63 -18.00
N MET A 161 0.11 -14.27 -16.82
CA MET A 161 -1.17 -13.59 -16.66
C MET A 161 -0.90 -12.20 -16.08
N GLU A 162 -1.07 -11.18 -16.92
CA GLU A 162 -0.77 -9.79 -16.63
C GLU A 162 -1.94 -9.08 -15.93
N GLY A 163 -1.66 -7.93 -15.31
CA GLY A 163 -2.65 -7.06 -14.70
C GLY A 163 -3.33 -6.09 -15.66
N ILE A 164 -3.90 -5.02 -15.09
CA ILE A 164 -4.44 -3.89 -15.85
C ILE A 164 -3.29 -3.20 -16.61
N PRO A 165 -3.45 -2.83 -17.89
CA PRO A 165 -2.45 -2.07 -18.63
C PRO A 165 -2.19 -0.70 -17.99
N CYS A 166 -1.11 -0.60 -17.20
CA CYS A 166 -0.67 0.61 -16.50
C CYS A 166 0.83 0.48 -16.17
N VAL A 167 1.44 1.56 -15.66
CA VAL A 167 2.88 1.59 -15.32
C VAL A 167 3.26 0.49 -14.33
N VAL A 168 2.47 0.26 -13.28
CA VAL A 168 2.70 -0.80 -12.29
C VAL A 168 2.82 -2.17 -12.95
N ASN A 169 1.90 -2.50 -13.86
CA ASN A 169 1.93 -3.77 -14.60
C ASN A 169 3.13 -3.82 -15.56
N SER A 170 3.37 -2.75 -16.31
CA SER A 170 4.49 -2.70 -17.26
C SER A 170 5.83 -2.90 -16.59
N ASP A 171 6.07 -2.25 -15.44
CA ASP A 171 7.31 -2.38 -14.67
C ASP A 171 7.51 -3.83 -14.18
N ARG A 172 6.44 -4.49 -13.69
CA ARG A 172 6.50 -5.90 -13.27
C ARG A 172 6.81 -6.82 -14.43
N VAL A 173 6.05 -6.70 -15.52
CA VAL A 173 6.16 -7.59 -16.68
C VAL A 173 7.49 -7.42 -17.40
N ASN A 174 7.95 -6.19 -17.61
CA ASN A 174 9.23 -5.92 -18.25
C ASN A 174 10.39 -6.50 -17.44
N ALA A 175 10.42 -6.24 -16.13
CA ALA A 175 11.46 -6.76 -15.25
C ALA A 175 11.42 -8.29 -15.14
N PHE A 176 10.23 -8.90 -15.17
CA PHE A 176 10.08 -10.36 -15.23
C PHE A 176 10.67 -10.91 -16.54
N ARG A 177 10.32 -10.30 -17.69
CA ARG A 177 10.81 -10.74 -19.01
C ARG A 177 12.31 -10.57 -19.15
N GLU A 178 12.87 -9.46 -18.69
CA GLU A 178 14.32 -9.23 -18.68
C GLU A 178 15.06 -10.27 -17.84
N GLU A 179 14.53 -10.62 -16.68
CA GLU A 179 15.17 -11.60 -15.80
C GLU A 179 15.02 -13.03 -16.34
N ILE A 180 13.83 -13.42 -16.80
CA ILE A 180 13.58 -14.77 -17.29
C ILE A 180 14.36 -15.07 -18.58
N ALA A 181 14.68 -14.05 -19.39
CA ALA A 181 15.49 -14.18 -20.60
C ALA A 181 16.91 -14.70 -20.32
N LYS A 182 17.40 -14.63 -19.07
CA LYS A 182 18.67 -15.22 -18.67
C LYS A 182 18.64 -16.76 -18.61
N TYR A 183 17.45 -17.35 -18.72
CA TYR A 183 17.19 -18.80 -18.70
C TYR A 183 16.62 -19.25 -20.04
N PRO A 184 17.46 -19.49 -21.07
CA PRO A 184 17.02 -19.70 -22.46
C PRO A 184 16.17 -20.97 -22.67
N ASP A 185 16.22 -21.92 -21.75
CA ASP A 185 15.40 -23.14 -21.79
C ASP A 185 14.01 -22.94 -21.13
N ILE A 186 13.70 -21.74 -20.62
CA ILE A 186 12.35 -21.38 -20.18
C ILE A 186 11.66 -20.61 -21.33
N ARG A 187 10.53 -21.11 -21.78
CA ARG A 187 9.75 -20.51 -22.86
C ARG A 187 8.45 -19.91 -22.33
N ILE A 188 8.22 -18.65 -22.61
CA ILE A 188 6.89 -18.03 -22.38
C ILE A 188 6.02 -18.44 -23.60
N LEU A 189 5.05 -19.33 -23.38
CA LEU A 189 4.12 -19.78 -24.42
C LEU A 189 3.15 -18.68 -24.82
N GLU A 190 2.65 -17.95 -23.81
CA GLU A 190 1.71 -16.85 -24.01
C GLU A 190 1.72 -15.91 -22.78
N SER A 191 1.38 -14.64 -23.05
CA SER A 191 1.22 -13.60 -22.03
C SER A 191 -0.03 -12.80 -22.35
N GLN A 192 -1.01 -12.79 -21.43
CA GLN A 192 -2.28 -12.06 -21.61
C GLN A 192 -2.71 -11.40 -20.30
N SER A 193 -3.46 -10.28 -20.44
CA SER A 193 -4.02 -9.57 -19.27
C SER A 193 -5.26 -10.28 -18.72
N ALA A 194 -5.27 -10.50 -17.41
CA ALA A 194 -6.43 -10.88 -16.60
C ALA A 194 -6.98 -9.72 -15.77
N TYR A 195 -6.42 -8.50 -15.94
CA TYR A 195 -6.93 -7.25 -15.34
C TYR A 195 -7.04 -7.23 -13.81
N TRP A 196 -6.22 -8.02 -13.12
CA TRP A 196 -6.29 -8.22 -11.65
C TRP A 196 -7.66 -8.71 -11.16
N ASP A 197 -8.36 -9.44 -12.01
CA ASP A 197 -9.71 -9.92 -11.78
C ASP A 197 -9.73 -11.45 -11.66
N THR A 198 -10.33 -11.96 -10.58
CA THR A 198 -10.37 -13.38 -10.26
C THR A 198 -11.12 -14.21 -11.33
N GLU A 199 -12.26 -13.69 -11.84
CA GLU A 199 -13.07 -14.43 -12.84
C GLU A 199 -12.37 -14.44 -14.21
N LYS A 200 -11.74 -13.32 -14.59
CA LYS A 200 -10.91 -13.27 -15.83
C LYS A 200 -9.70 -14.17 -15.69
N GLY A 201 -9.09 -14.24 -14.50
CA GLY A 201 -8.01 -15.16 -14.20
C GLY A 201 -8.43 -16.62 -14.39
N LEU A 202 -9.60 -16.99 -13.88
CA LEU A 202 -10.17 -18.32 -14.06
C LEU A 202 -10.36 -18.64 -15.58
N LYS A 203 -11.07 -17.78 -16.30
CA LYS A 203 -11.35 -17.97 -17.73
C LYS A 203 -10.08 -18.02 -18.58
N LEU A 204 -9.11 -17.16 -18.31
CA LEU A 204 -7.85 -17.14 -19.04
C LEU A 204 -7.05 -18.43 -18.81
N MET A 205 -7.03 -18.92 -17.57
CA MET A 205 -6.35 -20.20 -17.27
C MET A 205 -7.04 -21.38 -17.94
N GLU A 206 -8.38 -21.44 -17.96
CA GLU A 206 -9.12 -22.46 -18.71
C GLU A 206 -8.71 -22.48 -20.19
N ASN A 207 -8.60 -21.29 -20.82
CA ASN A 207 -8.17 -21.16 -22.21
C ASN A 207 -6.73 -21.66 -22.40
N PHE A 208 -5.80 -21.32 -21.50
CA PHE A 208 -4.42 -21.81 -21.58
C PHE A 208 -4.34 -23.33 -21.43
N LEU A 209 -5.11 -23.89 -20.49
CA LEU A 209 -5.16 -25.35 -20.27
C LEU A 209 -5.73 -26.11 -21.46
N GLN A 210 -6.67 -25.53 -22.20
CA GLN A 210 -7.20 -26.11 -23.45
C GLN A 210 -6.23 -25.97 -24.60
N LYS A 211 -5.54 -24.83 -24.74
CA LYS A 211 -4.66 -24.51 -25.87
C LYS A 211 -3.32 -25.23 -25.78
N TYR A 212 -2.74 -25.35 -24.61
CA TYR A 212 -1.40 -25.89 -24.43
C TYR A 212 -1.45 -27.28 -23.76
N PRO A 213 -0.93 -28.32 -24.47
CA PRO A 213 -0.93 -29.67 -23.91
C PRO A 213 -0.03 -29.83 -22.68
N LYS A 214 0.93 -28.92 -22.51
CA LYS A 214 1.86 -28.90 -21.38
C LYS A 214 2.14 -27.47 -20.93
N ILE A 215 2.06 -27.23 -19.63
CA ILE A 215 2.44 -26.00 -18.95
C ILE A 215 3.20 -26.40 -17.69
N ASP A 216 4.47 -26.01 -17.55
CA ASP A 216 5.27 -26.36 -16.38
C ASP A 216 5.02 -25.41 -15.21
N ALA A 217 4.82 -24.09 -15.48
CA ALA A 217 4.46 -23.11 -14.45
C ALA A 217 3.62 -21.95 -15.00
N VAL A 218 3.01 -21.22 -14.08
CA VAL A 218 2.21 -20.02 -14.34
C VAL A 218 2.75 -18.90 -13.49
N TRP A 219 3.13 -17.79 -14.11
CA TRP A 219 3.35 -16.53 -13.38
C TRP A 219 2.14 -15.62 -13.52
N VAL A 220 1.70 -15.09 -12.41
CA VAL A 220 0.53 -14.21 -12.31
C VAL A 220 0.95 -12.92 -11.62
N GLY A 221 0.67 -11.78 -12.22
CA GLY A 221 1.07 -10.48 -11.68
C GLY A 221 0.35 -10.03 -10.41
N ASP A 222 -0.56 -10.89 -9.86
CA ASP A 222 -1.41 -10.55 -8.73
C ASP A 222 -2.06 -11.80 -8.10
N ASP A 223 -2.28 -11.80 -6.77
CA ASP A 223 -2.86 -12.94 -6.05
C ASP A 223 -4.36 -13.14 -6.32
N ASP A 224 -5.13 -12.10 -6.65
CA ASP A 224 -6.56 -12.24 -6.98
C ASP A 224 -6.74 -13.04 -8.28
N VAL A 225 -5.91 -12.75 -9.29
CA VAL A 225 -5.85 -13.56 -10.53
C VAL A 225 -5.39 -14.97 -10.23
N LEU A 226 -4.40 -15.15 -9.33
CA LEU A 226 -3.90 -16.48 -8.96
C LEU A 226 -5.00 -17.35 -8.36
N ILE A 227 -5.88 -16.80 -7.53
CA ILE A 227 -7.00 -17.52 -6.93
C ILE A 227 -7.90 -18.12 -8.03
N GLY A 228 -8.25 -17.33 -9.04
CA GLY A 228 -9.05 -17.78 -10.19
C GLY A 228 -8.33 -18.83 -11.02
N ALA A 229 -7.09 -18.57 -11.38
CA ALA A 229 -6.27 -19.48 -12.16
C ALA A 229 -6.02 -20.83 -11.46
N TYR A 230 -5.80 -20.80 -10.16
CA TYR A 230 -5.65 -22.01 -9.33
C TYR A 230 -6.92 -22.84 -9.34
N LYS A 231 -8.10 -22.22 -9.22
CA LYS A 231 -9.40 -22.92 -9.30
C LYS A 231 -9.56 -23.62 -10.65
N ALA A 232 -9.29 -22.93 -11.75
CA ALA A 232 -9.34 -23.52 -13.10
C ALA A 232 -8.41 -24.74 -13.25
N LEU A 233 -7.18 -24.65 -12.70
CA LEU A 233 -6.26 -25.80 -12.70
C LEU A 233 -6.82 -26.98 -11.92
N GLN A 234 -7.40 -26.75 -10.76
CA GLN A 234 -7.99 -27.81 -9.95
C GLN A 234 -9.18 -28.51 -10.67
N GLU A 235 -10.06 -27.72 -11.27
CA GLU A 235 -11.24 -28.22 -12.00
C GLU A 235 -10.86 -28.99 -13.27
N SER A 236 -9.75 -28.63 -13.93
CA SER A 236 -9.25 -29.32 -15.11
C SER A 236 -8.67 -30.72 -14.85
N GLY A 237 -8.29 -31.01 -13.60
CA GLY A 237 -7.62 -32.25 -13.25
C GLY A 237 -6.19 -32.42 -13.78
N ARG A 238 -5.63 -31.42 -14.47
CA ARG A 238 -4.24 -31.41 -15.02
C ARG A 238 -3.20 -31.52 -13.91
N LYS A 239 -2.09 -32.22 -14.18
CA LYS A 239 -1.00 -32.50 -13.21
C LYS A 239 0.38 -32.05 -13.71
N ASP A 240 0.48 -31.47 -14.87
CA ASP A 240 1.73 -31.02 -15.49
C ASP A 240 2.21 -29.69 -14.90
N VAL A 241 1.30 -28.79 -14.45
CA VAL A 241 1.64 -27.53 -13.81
C VAL A 241 2.25 -27.82 -12.43
N LYS A 242 3.50 -27.43 -12.24
CA LYS A 242 4.30 -27.70 -11.02
C LYS A 242 4.33 -26.50 -10.06
N LEU A 243 4.13 -25.29 -10.60
CA LEU A 243 4.19 -24.06 -9.82
C LEU A 243 3.22 -23.02 -10.41
N MET A 244 2.46 -22.39 -9.51
CA MET A 244 1.76 -21.14 -9.79
C MET A 244 2.26 -20.09 -8.82
N LEU A 245 2.83 -19.01 -9.34
CA LEU A 245 3.43 -17.93 -8.57
C LEU A 245 2.66 -16.65 -8.79
N GLY A 246 2.08 -16.11 -7.75
CA GLY A 246 1.37 -14.84 -7.71
C GLY A 246 2.18 -13.72 -7.07
N GLY A 247 1.47 -12.75 -6.57
CA GLY A 247 2.04 -11.64 -5.82
C GLY A 247 0.98 -10.71 -5.25
N GLY A 248 1.36 -10.02 -4.22
CA GLY A 248 0.51 -9.19 -3.39
C GLY A 248 0.65 -9.55 -1.92
N GLY A 249 0.77 -10.83 -1.64
CA GLY A 249 0.82 -11.36 -0.29
C GLY A 249 -0.58 -11.39 0.33
N SER A 250 -1.58 -11.83 -0.43
CA SER A 250 -2.95 -11.98 0.10
C SER A 250 -3.01 -13.09 1.14
N LYS A 251 -3.87 -12.90 2.13
CA LYS A 251 -4.07 -13.86 3.22
C LYS A 251 -4.36 -15.27 2.72
N VAL A 252 -5.17 -15.39 1.66
CA VAL A 252 -5.54 -16.68 1.08
C VAL A 252 -4.32 -17.39 0.48
N ILE A 253 -3.48 -16.66 -0.24
CA ILE A 253 -2.28 -17.23 -0.86
C ILE A 253 -1.19 -17.51 0.18
N ILE A 254 -0.96 -16.59 1.13
CA ILE A 254 -0.03 -16.85 2.25
C ILE A 254 -0.46 -18.10 3.04
N LYS A 255 -1.78 -18.28 3.26
CA LYS A 255 -2.28 -19.48 3.92
C LYS A 255 -1.95 -20.76 3.15
N LYS A 256 -2.05 -20.75 1.81
CA LYS A 256 -1.64 -21.90 0.97
C LYS A 256 -0.15 -22.20 1.14
N VAL A 257 0.69 -21.17 1.14
CA VAL A 257 2.13 -21.32 1.37
C VAL A 257 2.41 -21.94 2.75
N LEU A 258 1.73 -21.46 3.80
CA LEU A 258 1.83 -22.01 5.15
C LEU A 258 1.37 -23.48 5.24
N ASP A 259 0.30 -23.82 4.52
CA ASP A 259 -0.27 -25.16 4.48
C ASP A 259 0.52 -26.13 3.55
N ARG A 260 1.62 -25.65 2.96
CA ARG A 260 2.47 -26.44 2.04
C ARG A 260 1.72 -26.90 0.78
N ASP A 261 0.91 -26.02 0.20
CA ASP A 261 0.29 -26.30 -1.09
C ASP A 261 1.38 -26.64 -2.12
N PRO A 262 1.29 -27.79 -2.81
CA PRO A 262 2.36 -28.25 -3.70
C PRO A 262 2.49 -27.42 -4.98
N ILE A 263 1.46 -26.65 -5.34
CA ILE A 263 1.41 -25.83 -6.56
C ILE A 263 1.65 -24.35 -6.23
N VAL A 264 1.09 -23.85 -5.11
CA VAL A 264 1.26 -22.46 -4.65
C VAL A 264 2.18 -22.49 -3.43
N SER A 265 3.46 -22.74 -3.66
CA SER A 265 4.47 -22.90 -2.60
C SER A 265 5.16 -21.57 -2.22
N MET A 266 4.90 -20.50 -2.97
CA MET A 266 5.47 -19.17 -2.74
C MET A 266 4.62 -18.07 -3.39
N THR A 267 4.82 -16.82 -2.94
CA THR A 267 4.27 -15.61 -3.56
C THR A 267 5.23 -14.44 -3.37
N VAL A 268 4.98 -13.30 -4.01
CA VAL A 268 5.79 -12.07 -3.88
C VAL A 268 5.04 -11.04 -3.06
N THR A 269 5.71 -10.29 -2.18
CA THR A 269 5.07 -9.21 -1.42
C THR A 269 4.76 -8.01 -2.30
N TYR A 270 3.57 -7.44 -2.11
CA TYR A 270 3.19 -6.10 -2.54
C TYR A 270 2.11 -5.58 -1.57
N PRO A 271 2.51 -5.17 -0.37
CA PRO A 271 1.59 -5.05 0.75
C PRO A 271 0.67 -3.81 0.61
N PRO A 272 -0.66 -3.95 0.71
CA PRO A 272 -1.58 -2.82 0.75
C PRO A 272 -1.34 -1.91 1.97
N ARG A 273 -0.55 -2.37 2.95
CA ARG A 273 -0.10 -1.59 4.11
C ARG A 273 0.65 -0.30 3.74
N MET A 274 1.13 -0.15 2.51
CA MET A 274 1.75 1.10 2.04
C MET A 274 0.91 2.35 2.34
N ILE A 275 -0.42 2.23 2.36
CA ILE A 275 -1.30 3.34 2.75
C ILE A 275 -1.12 3.74 4.23
N GLU A 276 -0.95 2.76 5.14
CA GLU A 276 -0.64 3.03 6.54
C GLU A 276 0.71 3.74 6.69
N ASP A 277 1.72 3.29 5.93
CA ASP A 277 3.05 3.92 5.92
C ASP A 277 2.96 5.38 5.44
N GLY A 278 2.18 5.66 4.39
CA GLY A 278 1.90 7.01 3.91
C GLY A 278 1.18 7.89 4.94
N ILE A 279 0.19 7.35 5.63
CA ILE A 279 -0.54 8.08 6.69
C ILE A 279 0.39 8.41 7.86
N ARG A 280 1.20 7.45 8.31
CA ARG A 280 2.17 7.66 9.40
C ARG A 280 3.22 8.71 9.02
N ALA A 281 3.75 8.64 7.80
CA ALA A 281 4.69 9.63 7.28
C ALA A 281 4.07 11.04 7.22
N ALA A 282 2.81 11.16 6.76
CA ALA A 282 2.10 12.43 6.75
C ALA A 282 1.94 13.03 8.17
N VAL A 283 1.51 12.21 9.14
CA VAL A 283 1.38 12.63 10.54
C VAL A 283 2.72 13.10 11.11
N GLN A 284 3.79 12.35 10.83
CA GLN A 284 5.14 12.71 11.27
C GLN A 284 5.60 14.03 10.65
N ALA A 285 5.45 14.19 9.34
CA ALA A 285 5.86 15.41 8.64
C ALA A 285 5.15 16.67 9.16
N ILE A 286 3.85 16.58 9.45
CA ILE A 286 3.10 17.70 10.03
C ILE A 286 3.62 18.04 11.44
N ARG A 287 3.88 17.05 12.28
CA ARG A 287 4.41 17.25 13.64
C ARG A 287 5.81 17.85 13.65
N GLU A 288 6.62 17.51 12.66
CA GLU A 288 8.00 18.00 12.52
C GLU A 288 8.10 19.30 11.72
N GLY A 289 6.99 19.85 11.22
CA GLY A 289 6.98 21.09 10.44
C GLY A 289 7.60 20.96 9.03
N LYS A 290 7.60 19.77 8.44
CA LYS A 290 8.27 19.43 7.18
C LYS A 290 7.44 19.64 5.90
N GLN A 291 6.41 20.49 5.93
CA GLN A 291 5.50 20.69 4.80
C GLN A 291 6.18 21.22 3.53
N ASN A 292 7.34 21.87 3.66
CA ASN A 292 8.07 22.49 2.57
C ASN A 292 9.32 21.71 2.12
N GLU A 293 9.54 20.51 2.64
CA GLU A 293 10.66 19.68 2.19
C GLU A 293 10.48 19.26 0.72
N PRO A 294 11.58 19.09 -0.02
CA PRO A 294 11.53 18.62 -1.40
C PRO A 294 10.91 17.23 -1.52
N ALA A 295 10.48 16.90 -2.73
CA ALA A 295 9.88 15.60 -3.01
C ALA A 295 10.82 14.44 -2.62
N ALA A 296 10.26 13.43 -1.92
CA ALA A 296 10.96 12.22 -1.52
C ALA A 296 10.20 10.99 -2.00
N ARG A 297 10.90 9.86 -2.06
CA ARG A 297 10.31 8.57 -2.42
C ARG A 297 10.66 7.52 -1.36
N LEU A 298 9.65 6.83 -0.86
CA LEU A 298 9.77 5.65 -0.02
C LEU A 298 9.39 4.43 -0.86
N VAL A 299 10.38 3.59 -1.18
CA VAL A 299 10.15 2.36 -1.93
C VAL A 299 10.05 1.21 -0.95
N VAL A 300 8.91 0.52 -0.97
CA VAL A 300 8.69 -0.71 -0.19
C VAL A 300 9.23 -1.89 -1.02
N PRO A 301 10.25 -2.60 -0.54
CA PRO A 301 10.85 -3.69 -1.31
C PRO A 301 9.87 -4.84 -1.51
N SER A 302 10.01 -5.54 -2.64
CA SER A 302 9.29 -6.77 -2.92
C SER A 302 10.17 -7.97 -2.56
N GLU A 303 9.61 -8.89 -1.78
CA GLU A 303 10.29 -10.07 -1.26
C GLU A 303 9.52 -11.35 -1.60
N ILE A 304 10.22 -12.46 -1.74
CA ILE A 304 9.58 -13.77 -1.89
C ILE A 304 9.11 -14.27 -0.53
N ILE A 305 7.82 -14.60 -0.46
CA ILE A 305 7.24 -15.31 0.66
C ILE A 305 7.33 -16.81 0.34
N THR A 306 8.04 -17.53 1.21
CA THR A 306 8.14 -18.98 1.21
C THR A 306 7.59 -19.52 2.52
N GLN A 307 7.54 -20.84 2.67
CA GLN A 307 7.11 -21.46 3.92
C GLN A 307 7.93 -21.01 5.14
N GLU A 308 9.20 -20.71 4.94
CA GLU A 308 10.10 -20.31 6.03
C GLU A 308 9.72 -18.96 6.65
N ASN A 309 9.27 -18.01 5.83
CA ASN A 309 8.96 -16.65 6.28
C ASN A 309 7.45 -16.30 6.23
N ALA A 310 6.59 -17.13 5.65
CA ALA A 310 5.17 -16.84 5.44
C ALA A 310 4.42 -16.45 6.72
N LYS A 311 4.82 -17.01 7.89
CA LYS A 311 4.20 -16.68 9.18
C LYS A 311 4.34 -15.19 9.53
N SER A 312 5.42 -14.54 9.12
CA SER A 312 5.66 -13.11 9.37
C SER A 312 4.76 -12.18 8.51
N TYR A 313 4.21 -12.72 7.43
CA TYR A 313 3.34 -12.00 6.50
C TYR A 313 1.86 -12.37 6.65
N TYR A 314 1.54 -13.35 7.49
CA TYR A 314 0.16 -13.82 7.67
C TYR A 314 -0.56 -13.00 8.74
N TYR A 315 -1.52 -12.19 8.32
CA TYR A 315 -2.36 -11.37 9.19
C TYR A 315 -3.81 -11.91 9.16
N PRO A 316 -4.21 -12.73 10.15
CA PRO A 316 -5.53 -13.40 10.13
C PRO A 316 -6.70 -12.43 10.15
N ASP A 317 -6.52 -11.24 10.76
CA ASP A 317 -7.56 -10.21 10.86
C ASP A 317 -7.64 -9.31 9.60
N SER A 318 -6.68 -9.41 8.69
CA SER A 318 -6.73 -8.69 7.40
C SER A 318 -7.81 -9.30 6.51
N ILE A 319 -8.42 -8.45 5.67
CA ILE A 319 -9.36 -8.91 4.63
C ILE A 319 -8.63 -9.31 3.33
N TYR A 320 -7.36 -8.94 3.22
CA TYR A 320 -6.47 -9.26 2.11
C TYR A 320 -5.23 -10.02 2.58
#